data_b322a3f89c2ed481eeaa2d5ffd3f03df
#
_entry.id   b322a3f89c2ed481eeaa2d5ffd3f03df
#
_cell.length_a   1.000
_cell.length_b   1.000
_cell.length_c   1.000
_cell.angle_alpha   90.00
_cell.angle_beta   90.00
_cell.angle_gamma   90.00
#
_symmetry.space_group_name_H-M   'P 1'
#
loop_
_entity.id
_entity.type
_entity.pdbx_description
1 polymer ?
#
loop_
_entity_poly.entity_id
_entity_poly.type
_entity_poly.pdbx_seq_one_letter_code
_entity_poly.pdbx_strand_id
1 'polypeptide(L)'
;MRTICIVTATRAEYGLLRPVVQKISKSDMLALQLVVTGAHLCPRLGETVHEIENDGFPIAARLPIFTEDAGEPVAKTIARTLTVFDDYFAAHRPDAVLLLGDRFEIFAVAAAAAARHIPIAHISGGDVTLGAADEYYRHCISKMAAVHFPSCADSAARLVRMGEAPGTVFCVGGLGDENIRTMPKMTRRELCDSTGFPLMQPFALVTYHPETAPDAGSPAAQVQALCAAMAAVDGVFWLITGSNADAGGEVCTRMMQAFAAAHPDRAGFVQSLGLRRYLSAMEYAALVAGNSSSGVVEAPTFRVPTVNIGRRQAGRTVCANVLCCDADRAAIEAALRKALSKAFAPVAASARSPYNGGNTSEKICTVLQNFDFARPKIFYDGPVPEFDPQRSVLV
;
A
#
# COMPACT_ATOMS: atom_id res chain seq x y z
N MET A 1 15.34 17.67 -20.73
CA MET A 1 14.27 16.80 -20.19
C MET A 1 14.95 15.79 -19.27
N ARG A 2 14.46 15.66 -18.04
CA ARG A 2 15.06 14.80 -17.00
C ARG A 2 14.44 13.39 -17.07
N THR A 3 15.28 12.36 -17.14
CA THR A 3 14.81 10.96 -17.22
C THR A 3 14.58 10.39 -15.83
N ILE A 4 13.33 10.00 -15.54
CA ILE A 4 12.93 9.36 -14.28
C ILE A 4 12.64 7.89 -14.55
N CYS A 5 13.44 7.02 -13.96
CA CYS A 5 13.20 5.58 -13.96
C CYS A 5 12.21 5.23 -12.86
N ILE A 6 11.04 4.74 -13.23
CA ILE A 6 10.06 4.20 -12.29
C ILE A 6 10.16 2.68 -12.33
N VAL A 7 10.38 2.04 -11.18
CA VAL A 7 10.40 0.58 -11.05
C VAL A 7 9.16 0.11 -10.33
N THR A 8 8.49 -0.90 -10.87
CA THR A 8 7.34 -1.56 -10.23
C THR A 8 7.50 -3.07 -10.26
N ALA A 9 7.26 -3.72 -9.11
CA ALA A 9 7.43 -5.16 -8.93
C ALA A 9 6.10 -5.88 -8.72
N THR A 10 5.03 -5.19 -8.31
CA THR A 10 3.73 -5.79 -8.00
C THR A 10 2.57 -4.94 -8.47
N ARG A 11 1.41 -5.61 -8.68
CA ARG A 11 0.16 -4.92 -9.05
C ARG A 11 -0.25 -3.85 -8.03
N ALA A 12 -0.04 -4.11 -6.75
CA ALA A 12 -0.39 -3.16 -5.69
C ALA A 12 0.44 -1.87 -5.79
N GLU A 13 1.74 -1.99 -6.07
CA GLU A 13 2.62 -0.84 -6.30
C GLU A 13 2.22 -0.07 -7.56
N TYR A 14 2.02 -0.78 -8.67
CA TYR A 14 1.65 -0.16 -9.93
C TYR A 14 0.34 0.63 -9.81
N GLY A 15 -0.67 0.05 -9.16
CA GLY A 15 -1.95 0.73 -8.94
C GLY A 15 -1.79 2.07 -8.20
N LEU A 16 -0.83 2.17 -7.27
CA LEU A 16 -0.51 3.42 -6.59
C LEU A 16 0.34 4.35 -7.46
N LEU A 17 1.31 3.83 -8.19
CA LEU A 17 2.23 4.61 -9.05
C LEU A 17 1.55 5.16 -10.31
N ARG A 18 0.45 4.56 -10.75
CA ARG A 18 -0.24 4.88 -12.01
C ARG A 18 -0.48 6.38 -12.23
N PRO A 19 -0.97 7.18 -11.25
CA PRO A 19 -1.13 8.63 -11.45
C PRO A 19 0.19 9.36 -11.72
N VAL A 20 1.28 8.93 -11.07
CA VAL A 20 2.63 9.52 -11.27
C VAL A 20 3.16 9.13 -12.64
N VAL A 21 3.05 7.86 -13.04
CA VAL A 21 3.43 7.38 -14.38
C VAL A 21 2.69 8.17 -15.46
N GLN A 22 1.37 8.35 -15.29
CA GLN A 22 0.55 9.11 -16.24
C GLN A 22 0.97 10.58 -16.35
N LYS A 23 1.33 11.22 -15.24
CA LYS A 23 1.78 12.62 -15.26
C LYS A 23 3.16 12.77 -15.89
N ILE A 24 4.11 11.89 -15.55
CA ILE A 24 5.44 11.91 -16.15
C ILE A 24 5.38 11.63 -17.65
N SER A 25 4.53 10.68 -18.08
CA SER A 25 4.39 10.35 -19.52
C SER A 25 3.83 11.49 -20.36
N LYS A 26 3.16 12.46 -19.75
CA LYS A 26 2.59 13.67 -20.40
C LYS A 26 3.41 14.93 -20.16
N SER A 27 4.53 14.83 -19.48
CA SER A 27 5.35 15.98 -19.09
C SER A 27 6.32 16.40 -20.21
N ASP A 28 6.44 17.69 -20.44
CA ASP A 28 7.48 18.24 -21.33
C ASP A 28 8.84 18.38 -20.63
N MET A 29 8.87 18.24 -19.29
CA MET A 29 10.07 18.42 -18.46
C MET A 29 10.70 17.10 -18.02
N LEU A 30 9.89 16.02 -17.94
CA LEU A 30 10.30 14.69 -17.46
C LEU A 30 10.13 13.66 -18.57
N ALA A 31 11.09 12.73 -18.67
CA ALA A 31 11.01 11.55 -19.53
C ALA A 31 10.75 10.31 -18.68
N LEU A 32 9.73 9.54 -19.03
CA LEU A 32 9.39 8.28 -18.37
C LEU A 32 10.30 7.15 -18.84
N GLN A 33 10.94 6.44 -17.90
CA GLN A 33 11.61 5.18 -18.11
C GLN A 33 10.96 4.14 -17.19
N LEU A 34 9.89 3.47 -17.65
CA LEU A 34 9.14 2.50 -16.85
C LEU A 34 9.77 1.12 -16.93
N VAL A 35 10.24 0.60 -15.80
CA VAL A 35 10.85 -0.73 -15.69
C VAL A 35 9.94 -1.64 -14.86
N VAL A 36 9.64 -2.80 -15.42
CA VAL A 36 8.73 -3.79 -14.83
C VAL A 36 9.53 -5.00 -14.38
N THR A 37 9.26 -5.49 -13.17
CA THR A 37 9.98 -6.64 -12.58
C THR A 37 9.07 -7.45 -11.64
N GLY A 38 9.62 -8.37 -10.92
CA GLY A 38 8.95 -9.10 -9.82
C GLY A 38 7.71 -9.88 -10.25
N ALA A 39 6.66 -9.75 -9.45
CA ALA A 39 5.39 -10.47 -9.65
C ALA A 39 4.71 -10.12 -10.98
N HIS A 40 4.97 -8.94 -11.53
CA HIS A 40 4.43 -8.56 -12.84
C HIS A 40 4.84 -9.51 -13.97
N LEU A 41 6.03 -10.12 -13.87
CA LEU A 41 6.61 -10.99 -14.90
C LEU A 41 6.59 -12.47 -14.47
N CYS A 42 5.90 -12.81 -13.41
CA CYS A 42 5.88 -14.15 -12.86
C CYS A 42 4.51 -14.81 -13.09
N PRO A 43 4.39 -15.84 -13.96
CA PRO A 43 3.11 -16.50 -14.22
C PRO A 43 2.44 -17.06 -12.97
N ARG A 44 3.22 -17.59 -12.02
CA ARG A 44 2.72 -18.09 -10.72
C ARG A 44 2.01 -17.03 -9.90
N LEU A 45 2.37 -15.75 -10.08
CA LEU A 45 1.86 -14.61 -9.32
C LEU A 45 0.86 -13.75 -10.13
N GLY A 46 0.41 -14.29 -11.28
CA GLY A 46 -0.67 -13.73 -12.08
C GLY A 46 -0.22 -12.83 -13.24
N GLU A 47 1.10 -12.70 -13.48
CA GLU A 47 1.67 -12.02 -14.66
C GLU A 47 0.99 -10.68 -14.99
N THR A 48 0.90 -9.82 -13.99
CA THR A 48 0.09 -8.59 -14.03
C THR A 48 0.67 -7.47 -14.91
N VAL A 49 1.73 -7.74 -15.68
CA VAL A 49 2.28 -6.80 -16.68
C VAL A 49 1.24 -6.36 -17.71
N HIS A 50 0.26 -7.22 -18.01
CA HIS A 50 -0.83 -6.91 -18.94
C HIS A 50 -1.69 -5.72 -18.48
N GLU A 51 -1.80 -5.45 -17.18
CA GLU A 51 -2.50 -4.26 -16.69
C GLU A 51 -1.76 -2.97 -17.13
N ILE A 52 -0.41 -2.99 -17.11
CA ILE A 52 0.43 -1.88 -17.54
C ILE A 52 0.34 -1.67 -19.04
N GLU A 53 0.36 -2.78 -19.81
CA GLU A 53 0.22 -2.79 -21.27
C GLU A 53 -1.15 -2.24 -21.70
N ASN A 54 -2.23 -2.65 -21.02
CA ASN A 54 -3.58 -2.17 -21.29
C ASN A 54 -3.75 -0.67 -20.98
N ASP A 55 -3.00 -0.12 -20.03
CA ASP A 55 -2.96 1.32 -19.77
C ASP A 55 -2.19 2.11 -20.85
N GLY A 56 -1.48 1.43 -21.76
CA GLY A 56 -0.79 2.02 -22.91
C GLY A 56 0.52 2.73 -22.57
N PHE A 57 1.10 2.52 -21.40
CA PHE A 57 2.38 3.12 -21.06
C PHE A 57 3.55 2.35 -21.68
N PRO A 58 4.55 3.06 -22.26
CA PRO A 58 5.73 2.41 -22.81
C PRO A 58 6.57 1.78 -21.69
N ILE A 59 6.79 0.47 -21.79
CA ILE A 59 7.66 -0.28 -20.87
C ILE A 59 9.07 -0.25 -21.46
N ALA A 60 10.00 0.41 -20.76
CA ALA A 60 11.40 0.53 -21.19
C ALA A 60 12.16 -0.80 -21.04
N ALA A 61 11.88 -1.57 -20.00
CA ALA A 61 12.46 -2.89 -19.81
C ALA A 61 11.56 -3.81 -18.97
N ARG A 62 11.67 -5.12 -19.23
CA ARG A 62 11.09 -6.19 -18.42
C ARG A 62 12.27 -7.00 -17.86
N LEU A 63 12.45 -6.94 -16.55
CA LEU A 63 13.57 -7.53 -15.84
C LEU A 63 13.09 -8.65 -14.90
N PRO A 64 13.05 -9.92 -15.35
CA PRO A 64 12.59 -11.03 -14.51
C PRO A 64 13.62 -11.31 -13.39
N ILE A 65 13.14 -11.46 -12.18
CA ILE A 65 13.94 -11.70 -10.97
C ILE A 65 13.53 -12.99 -10.22
N PHE A 66 12.34 -13.50 -10.47
CA PHE A 66 11.89 -14.77 -9.89
C PHE A 66 12.30 -15.94 -10.77
N THR A 67 12.60 -17.07 -10.13
CA THR A 67 12.78 -18.39 -10.78
C THR A 67 11.48 -19.19 -10.72
N GLU A 68 11.50 -20.36 -11.35
CA GLU A 68 10.39 -21.33 -11.24
C GLU A 68 10.27 -21.93 -9.84
N ASP A 69 11.36 -21.91 -9.05
CA ASP A 69 11.35 -22.39 -7.66
C ASP A 69 10.56 -21.44 -6.74
N ALA A 70 9.38 -21.88 -6.31
CA ALA A 70 8.54 -21.14 -5.39
C ALA A 70 9.12 -21.04 -3.97
N GLY A 71 10.06 -21.93 -3.61
CA GLY A 71 10.70 -22.00 -2.31
C GLY A 71 12.06 -21.27 -2.26
N GLU A 72 12.43 -20.54 -3.30
CA GLU A 72 13.71 -19.85 -3.33
C GLU A 72 13.84 -18.86 -2.17
N PRO A 73 14.93 -18.92 -1.37
CA PRO A 73 15.16 -17.96 -0.30
C PRO A 73 15.20 -16.51 -0.80
N VAL A 74 14.53 -15.60 -0.09
CA VAL A 74 14.46 -14.16 -0.40
C VAL A 74 15.85 -13.55 -0.66
N ALA A 75 16.87 -13.96 0.10
CA ALA A 75 18.24 -13.48 -0.07
C ALA A 75 18.81 -13.76 -1.48
N LYS A 76 18.45 -14.90 -2.11
CA LYS A 76 18.88 -15.21 -3.48
C LYS A 76 18.18 -14.33 -4.49
N THR A 77 16.90 -14.07 -4.30
CA THR A 77 16.15 -13.14 -5.14
C THR A 77 16.69 -11.71 -5.01
N ILE A 78 17.02 -11.25 -3.80
CA ILE A 78 17.70 -9.96 -3.59
C ILE A 78 19.02 -9.89 -4.38
N ALA A 79 19.87 -10.92 -4.25
CA ALA A 79 21.16 -10.95 -4.94
C ALA A 79 21.00 -10.89 -6.48
N ARG A 80 20.04 -11.66 -7.02
CA ARG A 80 19.73 -11.64 -8.47
C ARG A 80 19.19 -10.28 -8.90
N THR A 81 18.26 -9.70 -8.15
CA THR A 81 17.68 -8.39 -8.44
C THR A 81 18.77 -7.32 -8.49
N LEU A 82 19.67 -7.33 -7.50
CA LEU A 82 20.79 -6.40 -7.46
C LEU A 82 21.65 -6.50 -8.72
N THR A 83 22.03 -7.71 -9.13
CA THR A 83 22.86 -7.93 -10.32
C THR A 83 22.14 -7.49 -11.59
N VAL A 84 20.89 -7.89 -11.78
CA VAL A 84 20.10 -7.54 -12.98
C VAL A 84 19.92 -6.03 -13.11
N PHE A 85 19.65 -5.34 -12.00
CA PHE A 85 19.48 -3.88 -12.01
C PHE A 85 20.82 -3.14 -12.09
N ASP A 86 21.91 -3.69 -11.56
CA ASP A 86 23.25 -3.13 -11.77
C ASP A 86 23.61 -3.11 -13.27
N ASP A 87 23.41 -4.23 -13.97
CA ASP A 87 23.63 -4.34 -15.40
C ASP A 87 22.73 -3.35 -16.18
N TYR A 88 21.45 -3.27 -15.81
CA TYR A 88 20.51 -2.36 -16.44
C TYR A 88 20.94 -0.89 -16.27
N PHE A 89 21.29 -0.48 -15.08
CA PHE A 89 21.71 0.89 -14.78
C PHE A 89 23.10 1.24 -15.37
N ALA A 90 23.93 0.24 -15.61
CA ALA A 90 25.19 0.45 -16.37
C ALA A 90 24.92 0.89 -17.81
N ALA A 91 23.90 0.29 -18.44
CA ALA A 91 23.53 0.56 -19.83
C ALA A 91 22.57 1.75 -19.98
N HIS A 92 21.71 1.99 -18.98
CA HIS A 92 20.59 2.95 -19.04
C HIS A 92 20.60 3.81 -17.77
N ARG A 93 21.44 4.82 -17.73
CA ARG A 93 21.60 5.69 -16.56
C ARG A 93 20.53 6.79 -16.51
N PRO A 94 19.47 6.67 -15.68
CA PRO A 94 18.50 7.75 -15.49
C PRO A 94 19.07 8.89 -14.60
N ASP A 95 18.42 10.06 -14.63
CA ASP A 95 18.76 11.16 -13.73
C ASP A 95 18.32 10.89 -12.27
N ALA A 96 17.24 10.10 -12.11
CA ALA A 96 16.81 9.59 -10.80
C ALA A 96 15.97 8.32 -10.95
N VAL A 97 15.97 7.49 -9.90
CA VAL A 97 15.10 6.31 -9.77
C VAL A 97 14.00 6.62 -8.77
N LEU A 98 12.74 6.52 -9.18
CA LEU A 98 11.57 6.66 -8.31
C LEU A 98 11.11 5.29 -7.84
N LEU A 99 11.07 5.08 -6.53
CA LEU A 99 10.73 3.83 -5.88
C LEU A 99 9.56 4.04 -4.90
N LEU A 100 8.65 3.09 -4.84
CA LEU A 100 7.54 3.09 -3.89
C LEU A 100 7.68 1.96 -2.89
N GLY A 101 7.53 2.27 -1.61
CA GLY A 101 7.31 1.29 -0.55
C GLY A 101 8.58 0.63 -0.04
N ASP A 102 8.49 -0.65 0.23
CA ASP A 102 9.32 -1.32 1.23
C ASP A 102 9.62 -2.79 0.93
N ARG A 103 9.23 -3.29 -0.23
CA ARG A 103 9.45 -4.69 -0.56
C ARG A 103 10.92 -5.00 -0.79
N PHE A 104 11.31 -6.24 -0.56
CA PHE A 104 12.70 -6.71 -0.72
C PHE A 104 13.21 -6.54 -2.16
N GLU A 105 12.34 -6.65 -3.17
CA GLU A 105 12.70 -6.40 -4.57
C GLU A 105 13.11 -4.94 -4.75
N ILE A 106 12.33 -4.01 -4.20
CA ILE A 106 12.56 -2.57 -4.29
C ILE A 106 13.80 -2.16 -3.49
N PHE A 107 14.06 -2.81 -2.35
CA PHE A 107 15.32 -2.65 -1.61
C PHE A 107 16.54 -3.03 -2.46
N ALA A 108 16.49 -4.15 -3.18
CA ALA A 108 17.58 -4.58 -4.03
C ALA A 108 17.81 -3.61 -5.21
N VAL A 109 16.73 -3.08 -5.81
CA VAL A 109 16.80 -2.02 -6.84
C VAL A 109 17.46 -0.75 -6.28
N ALA A 110 17.05 -0.33 -5.07
CA ALA A 110 17.64 0.83 -4.40
C ALA A 110 19.14 0.63 -4.14
N ALA A 111 19.56 -0.56 -3.70
CA ALA A 111 20.96 -0.89 -3.48
C ALA A 111 21.78 -0.82 -4.78
N ALA A 112 21.25 -1.33 -5.90
CA ALA A 112 21.89 -1.24 -7.22
C ALA A 112 22.03 0.22 -7.69
N ALA A 113 20.97 1.02 -7.56
CA ALA A 113 20.99 2.46 -7.89
C ALA A 113 22.01 3.23 -7.05
N ALA A 114 22.03 2.98 -5.73
CA ALA A 114 22.98 3.62 -4.81
C ALA A 114 24.43 3.24 -5.12
N ALA A 115 24.71 1.97 -5.43
CA ALA A 115 26.04 1.51 -5.85
C ALA A 115 26.54 2.19 -7.13
N ARG A 116 25.62 2.60 -8.01
CA ARG A 116 25.88 3.34 -9.24
C ARG A 116 25.83 4.87 -9.07
N HIS A 117 25.67 5.36 -7.86
CA HIS A 117 25.49 6.79 -7.59
C HIS A 117 24.36 7.42 -8.41
N ILE A 118 23.26 6.68 -8.63
CA ILE A 118 22.05 7.20 -9.22
C ILE A 118 21.14 7.68 -8.11
N PRO A 119 20.70 8.94 -8.10
CA PRO A 119 19.82 9.47 -7.06
C PRO A 119 18.51 8.70 -6.98
N ILE A 120 18.04 8.45 -5.75
CA ILE A 120 16.79 7.75 -5.47
C ILE A 120 15.77 8.72 -4.91
N ALA A 121 14.56 8.69 -5.44
CA ALA A 121 13.38 9.34 -4.92
C ALA A 121 12.47 8.27 -4.30
N HIS A 122 12.17 8.38 -2.99
CA HIS A 122 11.46 7.34 -2.25
C HIS A 122 10.07 7.78 -1.80
N ILE A 123 9.03 7.09 -2.28
CA ILE A 123 7.63 7.31 -1.89
C ILE A 123 7.30 6.38 -0.72
N SER A 124 6.53 6.87 0.26
CA SER A 124 6.11 6.17 1.49
C SER A 124 7.26 5.76 2.41
N GLY A 125 8.41 6.44 2.31
CA GLY A 125 9.46 6.35 3.31
C GLY A 125 9.01 6.89 4.67
N GLY A 126 9.63 6.40 5.76
CA GLY A 126 9.31 6.84 7.11
C GLY A 126 8.04 6.24 7.72
N ASP A 127 7.23 5.49 6.98
CA ASP A 127 6.13 4.70 7.55
C ASP A 127 6.68 3.63 8.50
N VAL A 128 5.81 3.10 9.39
CA VAL A 128 6.15 2.02 10.34
C VAL A 128 5.14 0.89 10.19
N THR A 129 5.66 -0.34 10.17
CA THR A 129 4.87 -1.58 10.14
C THR A 129 5.55 -2.63 11.02
N LEU A 130 5.47 -2.47 12.35
CA LEU A 130 6.22 -3.26 13.33
C LEU A 130 5.99 -4.77 13.25
N GLY A 131 4.91 -5.21 12.61
CA GLY A 131 4.58 -6.63 12.42
C GLY A 131 5.03 -7.23 11.08
N ALA A 132 5.85 -6.52 10.28
CA ALA A 132 6.26 -6.97 8.95
C ALA A 132 7.78 -6.86 8.75
N ALA A 133 8.36 -7.82 8.02
CA ALA A 133 9.78 -7.81 7.66
C ALA A 133 10.16 -6.62 6.76
N ASP A 134 9.18 -6.06 6.04
CA ASP A 134 9.35 -4.89 5.16
C ASP A 134 9.82 -3.63 5.92
N GLU A 135 9.66 -3.59 7.24
CA GLU A 135 10.13 -2.50 8.10
C GLU A 135 11.61 -2.19 7.90
N TYR A 136 12.46 -3.22 7.87
CA TYR A 136 13.89 -3.06 7.67
C TYR A 136 14.21 -2.51 6.28
N TYR A 137 13.59 -3.06 5.24
CA TYR A 137 13.84 -2.66 3.87
C TYR A 137 13.42 -1.21 3.63
N ARG A 138 12.28 -0.78 4.16
CA ARG A 138 11.79 0.61 4.03
C ARG A 138 12.79 1.61 4.56
N HIS A 139 13.30 1.39 5.76
CA HIS A 139 14.24 2.32 6.39
C HIS A 139 15.60 2.31 5.68
N CYS A 140 16.06 1.16 5.20
CA CYS A 140 17.27 1.08 4.37
C CYS A 140 17.10 1.85 3.05
N ILE A 141 15.97 1.71 2.34
CA ILE A 141 15.68 2.47 1.11
C ILE A 141 15.69 3.97 1.42
N SER A 142 15.01 4.39 2.50
CA SER A 142 15.00 5.80 2.92
C SER A 142 16.41 6.32 3.17
N LYS A 143 17.30 5.54 3.80
CA LYS A 143 18.69 5.98 4.03
C LYS A 143 19.51 6.10 2.73
N MET A 144 19.18 5.36 1.69
CA MET A 144 19.82 5.48 0.37
C MET A 144 19.23 6.61 -0.47
N ALA A 145 17.98 7.03 -0.21
CA ALA A 145 17.28 8.01 -1.02
C ALA A 145 17.82 9.44 -0.86
N ALA A 146 17.85 10.20 -1.95
CA ALA A 146 18.23 11.60 -1.99
C ALA A 146 17.05 12.54 -1.69
N VAL A 147 15.83 12.10 -2.03
CA VAL A 147 14.58 12.84 -1.81
C VAL A 147 13.48 11.90 -1.35
N HIS A 148 12.59 12.41 -0.48
CA HIS A 148 11.60 11.61 0.22
C HIS A 148 10.19 12.18 0.03
N PHE A 149 9.22 11.30 -0.22
CA PHE A 149 7.81 11.59 -0.37
C PHE A 149 6.98 10.82 0.66
N PRO A 150 7.07 11.18 1.96
CA PRO A 150 6.27 10.55 3.00
C PRO A 150 4.78 10.84 2.83
N SER A 151 3.96 9.88 3.26
CA SER A 151 2.50 9.91 3.12
C SER A 151 1.79 10.76 4.17
N CYS A 152 2.43 11.04 5.30
CA CYS A 152 1.86 11.84 6.39
C CYS A 152 2.95 12.57 7.19
N ALA A 153 2.51 13.47 8.07
CA ALA A 153 3.41 14.30 8.88
C ALA A 153 4.30 13.47 9.84
N ASP A 154 3.75 12.40 10.44
CA ASP A 154 4.52 11.55 11.36
C ASP A 154 5.66 10.81 10.63
N SER A 155 5.39 10.32 9.40
CA SER A 155 6.39 9.67 8.56
C SER A 155 7.47 10.66 8.12
N ALA A 156 7.10 11.89 7.78
CA ALA A 156 8.03 12.96 7.46
C ALA A 156 8.93 13.31 8.65
N ALA A 157 8.34 13.48 9.84
CA ALA A 157 9.09 13.75 11.06
C ALA A 157 10.05 12.61 11.42
N ARG A 158 9.66 11.35 11.14
CA ARG A 158 10.51 10.18 11.38
C ARG A 158 11.73 10.16 10.45
N LEU A 159 11.56 10.50 9.17
CA LEU A 159 12.66 10.62 8.22
C LEU A 159 13.70 11.63 8.72
N VAL A 160 13.26 12.79 9.21
CA VAL A 160 14.19 13.78 9.79
C VAL A 160 14.90 13.23 11.03
N ARG A 161 14.18 12.50 11.93
CA ARG A 161 14.83 11.82 13.07
C ARG A 161 15.81 10.73 12.65
N MET A 162 15.66 10.16 11.46
CA MET A 162 16.61 9.22 10.87
C MET A 162 17.82 9.91 10.23
N GLY A 163 17.92 11.23 10.33
CA GLY A 163 19.03 12.04 9.79
C GLY A 163 18.84 12.48 8.34
N GLU A 164 17.60 12.51 7.82
CA GLU A 164 17.31 13.10 6.52
C GLU A 164 17.10 14.61 6.66
N ALA A 165 17.74 15.40 5.78
CA ALA A 165 17.64 16.85 5.84
C ALA A 165 16.20 17.31 5.53
N PRO A 166 15.59 18.23 6.32
CA PRO A 166 14.21 18.68 6.10
C PRO A 166 13.93 19.18 4.67
N GLY A 167 14.92 19.82 4.03
CA GLY A 167 14.81 20.30 2.65
C GLY A 167 14.83 19.19 1.58
N THR A 168 14.93 17.90 1.97
CA THR A 168 14.79 16.74 1.09
C THR A 168 13.54 15.91 1.40
N VAL A 169 12.73 16.33 2.38
CA VAL A 169 11.54 15.62 2.85
C VAL A 169 10.29 16.42 2.48
N PHE A 170 9.58 15.98 1.46
CA PHE A 170 8.37 16.61 0.95
C PHE A 170 7.17 15.77 1.35
N CYS A 171 6.42 16.18 2.38
CA CYS A 171 5.23 15.50 2.83
C CYS A 171 4.11 15.71 1.81
N VAL A 172 3.84 14.73 0.95
CA VAL A 172 2.95 14.87 -0.21
C VAL A 172 1.56 14.25 -0.02
N GLY A 173 1.39 13.42 1.01
CA GLY A 173 0.20 12.59 1.20
C GLY A 173 0.29 11.23 0.50
N GLY A 174 -0.74 10.41 0.68
CA GLY A 174 -0.82 9.07 0.12
C GLY A 174 -1.33 9.04 -1.32
N LEU A 175 -0.67 8.28 -2.20
CA LEU A 175 -1.17 8.04 -3.58
C LEU A 175 -2.49 7.27 -3.58
N GLY A 176 -2.75 6.42 -2.58
CA GLY A 176 -4.03 5.74 -2.40
C GLY A 176 -5.18 6.73 -2.22
N ASP A 177 -4.98 7.80 -1.43
CA ASP A 177 -5.97 8.86 -1.24
C ASP A 177 -6.29 9.60 -2.56
N GLU A 178 -5.28 9.87 -3.39
CA GLU A 178 -5.50 10.46 -4.71
C GLU A 178 -6.30 9.53 -5.62
N ASN A 179 -5.97 8.23 -5.66
CA ASN A 179 -6.71 7.24 -6.44
C ASN A 179 -8.19 7.17 -6.02
N ILE A 180 -8.47 7.22 -4.72
CA ILE A 180 -9.85 7.25 -4.21
C ILE A 180 -10.65 8.41 -4.78
N ARG A 181 -10.05 9.59 -4.89
CA ARG A 181 -10.71 10.81 -5.34
C ARG A 181 -10.82 10.91 -6.87
N THR A 182 -9.87 10.36 -7.59
CA THR A 182 -9.78 10.53 -9.06
C THR A 182 -10.33 9.34 -9.84
N MET A 183 -10.33 8.14 -9.27
CA MET A 183 -10.80 6.93 -9.95
C MET A 183 -12.33 6.90 -10.04
N PRO A 184 -12.91 6.69 -11.25
CA PRO A 184 -14.33 6.46 -11.39
C PRO A 184 -14.77 5.20 -10.64
N LYS A 185 -15.66 5.38 -9.66
CA LYS A 185 -16.22 4.28 -8.88
C LYS A 185 -17.42 3.65 -9.58
N MET A 186 -17.75 2.46 -9.21
CA MET A 186 -18.98 1.78 -9.63
C MET A 186 -20.16 2.32 -8.82
N THR A 187 -21.33 2.34 -9.41
CA THR A 187 -22.57 2.47 -8.66
C THR A 187 -22.77 1.23 -7.76
N ARG A 188 -23.53 1.40 -6.70
CA ARG A 188 -23.81 0.28 -5.78
C ARG A 188 -24.47 -0.92 -6.49
N ARG A 189 -25.31 -0.66 -7.51
CA ARG A 189 -25.95 -1.68 -8.33
C ARG A 189 -24.93 -2.43 -9.20
N GLU A 190 -24.07 -1.72 -9.93
CA GLU A 190 -22.98 -2.34 -10.68
C GLU A 190 -22.06 -3.19 -9.80
N LEU A 191 -21.81 -2.75 -8.55
CA LEU A 191 -21.03 -3.52 -7.59
C LEU A 191 -21.75 -4.83 -7.23
N CYS A 192 -23.06 -4.78 -6.94
CA CYS A 192 -23.87 -5.99 -6.71
C CYS A 192 -23.80 -6.94 -7.89
N ASP A 193 -24.04 -6.44 -9.10
CA ASP A 193 -24.07 -7.22 -10.32
C ASP A 193 -22.71 -7.87 -10.60
N SER A 194 -21.62 -7.13 -10.34
CA SER A 194 -20.24 -7.60 -10.58
C SER A 194 -19.73 -8.63 -9.56
N THR A 195 -20.33 -8.68 -8.38
CA THR A 195 -19.94 -9.60 -7.30
C THR A 195 -20.93 -10.76 -7.15
N GLY A 196 -22.16 -10.59 -7.59
CA GLY A 196 -23.26 -11.54 -7.38
C GLY A 196 -23.80 -11.54 -5.95
N PHE A 197 -23.44 -10.57 -5.11
CA PHE A 197 -23.83 -10.51 -3.70
C PHE A 197 -24.84 -9.38 -3.40
N PRO A 198 -25.67 -9.52 -2.35
CA PRO A 198 -26.75 -8.59 -2.03
C PRO A 198 -26.23 -7.32 -1.31
N LEU A 199 -25.34 -6.59 -1.93
CA LEU A 199 -24.68 -5.41 -1.34
C LEU A 199 -25.58 -4.16 -1.29
N MET A 200 -26.86 -4.26 -1.67
CA MET A 200 -27.86 -3.20 -1.45
C MET A 200 -28.28 -3.08 0.02
N GLN A 201 -28.08 -4.11 0.84
CA GLN A 201 -28.20 -4.07 2.29
C GLN A 201 -26.91 -3.60 2.96
N PRO A 202 -26.89 -3.25 4.25
CA PRO A 202 -25.66 -2.94 4.97
C PRO A 202 -24.67 -4.11 4.88
N PHE A 203 -23.41 -3.81 4.50
CA PHE A 203 -22.36 -4.82 4.42
C PHE A 203 -21.05 -4.31 5.00
N ALA A 204 -20.23 -5.25 5.47
CA ALA A 204 -18.85 -5.02 5.89
C ALA A 204 -17.89 -5.57 4.83
N LEU A 205 -16.87 -4.80 4.51
CA LEU A 205 -15.75 -5.25 3.67
C LEU A 205 -14.67 -5.83 4.57
N VAL A 206 -14.35 -7.11 4.37
CA VAL A 206 -13.40 -7.84 5.21
C VAL A 206 -12.17 -8.26 4.41
N THR A 207 -10.99 -7.87 4.88
CA THR A 207 -9.70 -8.28 4.30
C THR A 207 -8.73 -8.60 5.44
N TYR A 208 -8.36 -9.86 5.58
CA TYR A 208 -7.47 -10.32 6.63
C TYR A 208 -6.27 -11.07 6.07
N HIS A 209 -5.08 -10.73 6.57
CA HIS A 209 -3.80 -11.34 6.21
C HIS A 209 -3.18 -11.99 7.45
N PRO A 210 -2.36 -13.03 7.31
CA PRO A 210 -1.66 -13.59 8.47
C PRO A 210 -0.75 -12.55 9.09
N GLU A 211 -0.69 -12.53 10.41
CA GLU A 211 0.40 -11.86 11.12
C GLU A 211 1.59 -12.80 11.18
N THR A 212 2.74 -12.34 10.73
CA THR A 212 3.96 -13.15 10.63
C THR A 212 4.94 -12.88 11.77
N ALA A 213 4.57 -12.05 12.74
CA ALA A 213 5.38 -11.82 13.94
C ALA A 213 5.49 -13.11 14.79
N PRO A 214 6.64 -13.39 15.42
CA PRO A 214 6.87 -14.65 16.13
C PRO A 214 5.89 -14.94 17.27
N ASP A 215 5.29 -13.90 17.85
CA ASP A 215 4.35 -13.96 18.97
C ASP A 215 2.88 -13.78 18.56
N ALA A 216 2.59 -13.75 17.27
CA ALA A 216 1.24 -13.47 16.75
C ALA A 216 0.27 -14.67 16.83
N GLY A 217 0.73 -15.84 17.22
CA GLY A 217 -0.06 -17.08 17.18
C GLY A 217 -0.20 -17.64 15.76
N SER A 218 -0.93 -18.75 15.62
CA SER A 218 -1.10 -19.36 14.29
C SER A 218 -2.09 -18.57 13.43
N PRO A 219 -1.86 -18.46 12.10
CA PRO A 219 -2.82 -17.85 11.18
C PRO A 219 -4.23 -18.45 11.28
N ALA A 220 -4.33 -19.75 11.53
CA ALA A 220 -5.61 -20.43 11.70
C ALA A 220 -6.37 -19.94 12.96
N ALA A 221 -5.70 -19.77 14.09
CA ALA A 221 -6.31 -19.28 15.32
C ALA A 221 -6.82 -17.83 15.17
N GLN A 222 -6.04 -16.98 14.50
CA GLN A 222 -6.41 -15.59 14.23
C GLN A 222 -7.70 -15.52 13.38
N VAL A 223 -7.76 -16.27 12.28
CA VAL A 223 -8.95 -16.29 11.40
C VAL A 223 -10.14 -16.94 12.10
N GLN A 224 -9.92 -17.97 12.92
CA GLN A 224 -10.99 -18.60 13.69
C GLN A 224 -11.65 -17.60 14.65
N ALA A 225 -10.86 -16.78 15.35
CA ALA A 225 -11.35 -15.72 16.22
C ALA A 225 -12.19 -14.70 15.45
N LEU A 226 -11.73 -14.26 14.27
CA LEU A 226 -12.46 -13.32 13.41
C LEU A 226 -13.77 -13.94 12.91
N CYS A 227 -13.77 -15.17 12.39
CA CYS A 227 -14.97 -15.86 11.93
C CYS A 227 -16.00 -16.02 13.05
N ALA A 228 -15.56 -16.39 14.26
CA ALA A 228 -16.43 -16.53 15.42
C ALA A 228 -17.03 -15.17 15.85
N ALA A 229 -16.28 -14.08 15.76
CA ALA A 229 -16.79 -12.74 16.04
C ALA A 229 -17.80 -12.28 14.97
N MET A 230 -17.51 -12.50 13.67
CA MET A 230 -18.44 -12.19 12.58
C MET A 230 -19.75 -12.96 12.71
N ALA A 231 -19.71 -14.25 13.10
CA ALA A 231 -20.89 -15.05 13.31
C ALA A 231 -21.80 -14.52 14.43
N ALA A 232 -21.22 -13.86 15.43
CA ALA A 232 -21.94 -13.29 16.58
C ALA A 232 -22.56 -11.91 16.32
N VAL A 233 -22.21 -11.24 15.19
CA VAL A 233 -22.71 -9.89 14.87
C VAL A 233 -23.74 -9.98 13.74
N ASP A 234 -24.97 -9.54 14.00
CA ASP A 234 -26.09 -9.55 13.06
C ASP A 234 -26.29 -8.21 12.35
N GLY A 235 -27.13 -8.21 11.31
CA GLY A 235 -27.58 -6.99 10.61
C GLY A 235 -26.59 -6.46 9.57
N VAL A 236 -25.54 -7.21 9.24
CA VAL A 236 -24.56 -6.84 8.22
C VAL A 236 -24.18 -8.07 7.38
N PHE A 237 -24.04 -7.88 6.07
CA PHE A 237 -23.50 -8.89 5.15
C PHE A 237 -21.97 -8.78 5.11
N TRP A 238 -21.25 -9.89 5.19
CA TRP A 238 -19.79 -9.94 5.18
C TRP A 238 -19.27 -10.17 3.77
N LEU A 239 -18.79 -9.13 3.09
CA LEU A 239 -18.07 -9.22 1.83
C LEU A 239 -16.59 -9.48 2.10
N ILE A 240 -16.15 -10.71 1.91
CA ILE A 240 -14.83 -11.17 2.31
C ILE A 240 -13.92 -11.26 1.07
N THR A 241 -12.68 -10.77 1.19
CA THR A 241 -11.65 -10.91 0.15
C THR A 241 -10.58 -11.90 0.57
N GLY A 242 -9.88 -12.48 -0.41
CA GLY A 242 -8.75 -13.37 -0.17
C GLY A 242 -7.57 -12.67 0.51
N SER A 243 -6.74 -13.44 1.18
CA SER A 243 -5.48 -12.99 1.75
C SER A 243 -4.42 -12.80 0.67
N ASN A 244 -3.34 -12.08 1.01
CA ASN A 244 -2.15 -11.97 0.16
C ASN A 244 -1.34 -13.29 0.13
N ALA A 245 -0.23 -13.29 -0.63
CA ALA A 245 0.66 -14.44 -0.79
C ALA A 245 1.67 -14.63 0.37
N ASP A 246 1.49 -13.94 1.50
CA ASP A 246 2.37 -14.10 2.68
C ASP A 246 2.23 -15.52 3.27
N ALA A 247 3.24 -15.95 4.02
CA ALA A 247 3.24 -17.26 4.69
C ALA A 247 1.98 -17.44 5.57
N GLY A 248 1.17 -18.45 5.30
CA GLY A 248 -0.12 -18.67 5.95
C GLY A 248 -1.32 -18.01 5.26
N GLY A 249 -1.13 -17.23 4.20
CA GLY A 249 -2.22 -16.59 3.44
C GLY A 249 -3.22 -17.57 2.85
N GLU A 250 -2.76 -18.73 2.38
CA GLU A 250 -3.64 -19.79 1.89
C GLU A 250 -4.53 -20.37 2.98
N VAL A 251 -4.02 -20.52 4.21
CA VAL A 251 -4.80 -20.98 5.36
C VAL A 251 -5.89 -19.98 5.67
N CYS A 252 -5.57 -18.69 5.74
CA CYS A 252 -6.53 -17.61 5.96
C CYS A 252 -7.61 -17.63 4.87
N THR A 253 -7.23 -17.70 3.60
CA THR A 253 -8.14 -17.72 2.46
C THR A 253 -9.11 -18.90 2.53
N ARG A 254 -8.61 -20.13 2.74
CA ARG A 254 -9.47 -21.33 2.84
C ARG A 254 -10.48 -21.24 3.98
N MET A 255 -10.05 -20.73 5.15
CA MET A 255 -10.95 -20.61 6.31
C MET A 255 -12.03 -19.55 6.06
N MET A 256 -11.69 -18.44 5.42
CA MET A 256 -12.65 -17.41 5.03
C MET A 256 -13.65 -17.91 3.98
N GLN A 257 -13.19 -18.67 3.00
CA GLN A 257 -14.05 -19.34 2.03
C GLN A 257 -15.01 -20.31 2.70
N ALA A 258 -14.51 -21.14 3.62
CA ALA A 258 -15.35 -22.07 4.38
C ALA A 258 -16.40 -21.35 5.23
N PHE A 259 -16.03 -20.23 5.86
CA PHE A 259 -16.98 -19.39 6.60
C PHE A 259 -18.10 -18.85 5.69
N ALA A 260 -17.76 -18.29 4.52
CA ALA A 260 -18.72 -17.77 3.57
C ALA A 260 -19.65 -18.89 3.04
N ALA A 261 -19.10 -20.06 2.73
CA ALA A 261 -19.88 -21.23 2.28
C ALA A 261 -20.84 -21.75 3.36
N ALA A 262 -20.46 -21.68 4.64
CA ALA A 262 -21.31 -22.08 5.77
C ALA A 262 -22.42 -21.06 6.10
N HIS A 263 -22.29 -19.80 5.61
CA HIS A 263 -23.22 -18.72 5.91
C HIS A 263 -23.65 -17.95 4.64
N PRO A 264 -24.20 -18.62 3.61
CA PRO A 264 -24.45 -18.02 2.29
C PRO A 264 -25.40 -16.82 2.30
N ASP A 265 -26.31 -16.78 3.28
CA ASP A 265 -27.24 -15.64 3.44
C ASP A 265 -26.60 -14.40 4.09
N ARG A 266 -25.42 -14.54 4.69
CA ARG A 266 -24.76 -13.50 5.49
C ARG A 266 -23.34 -13.17 5.03
N ALA A 267 -22.74 -14.00 4.20
CA ALA A 267 -21.35 -13.80 3.77
C ALA A 267 -21.13 -14.22 2.32
N GLY A 268 -20.26 -13.49 1.64
CA GLY A 268 -19.81 -13.84 0.29
C GLY A 268 -18.28 -13.68 0.22
N PHE A 269 -17.64 -14.55 -0.53
CA PHE A 269 -16.19 -14.53 -0.72
C PHE A 269 -15.83 -14.22 -2.17
N VAL A 270 -14.87 -13.32 -2.36
CA VAL A 270 -14.24 -13.01 -3.65
C VAL A 270 -12.73 -13.06 -3.48
N GLN A 271 -12.02 -13.83 -4.29
CA GLN A 271 -10.55 -13.91 -4.18
C GLN A 271 -9.89 -12.54 -4.30
N SER A 272 -10.36 -11.72 -5.23
CA SER A 272 -9.89 -10.34 -5.40
C SER A 272 -10.97 -9.49 -6.06
N LEU A 273 -11.22 -8.32 -5.50
CA LEU A 273 -12.11 -7.32 -6.12
C LEU A 273 -11.39 -6.48 -7.20
N GLY A 274 -10.07 -6.50 -7.24
CA GLY A 274 -9.31 -5.50 -7.99
C GLY A 274 -9.54 -4.09 -7.44
N LEU A 275 -8.76 -3.11 -7.90
CA LEU A 275 -8.76 -1.77 -7.28
C LEU A 275 -10.12 -1.07 -7.37
N ARG A 276 -10.73 -1.00 -8.57
CA ARG A 276 -11.97 -0.26 -8.78
C ARG A 276 -13.15 -0.81 -7.95
N ARG A 277 -13.36 -2.13 -7.96
CA ARG A 277 -14.43 -2.76 -7.16
C ARG A 277 -14.17 -2.64 -5.66
N TYR A 278 -12.90 -2.76 -5.24
CA TYR A 278 -12.50 -2.66 -3.84
C TYR A 278 -12.78 -1.25 -3.28
N LEU A 279 -12.36 -0.21 -3.98
CA LEU A 279 -12.64 1.17 -3.58
C LEU A 279 -14.13 1.50 -3.61
N SER A 280 -14.86 0.97 -4.62
CA SER A 280 -16.34 1.11 -4.68
C SER A 280 -17.02 0.39 -3.52
N ALA A 281 -16.56 -0.82 -3.17
CA ALA A 281 -17.08 -1.53 -2.01
C ALA A 281 -16.80 -0.78 -0.70
N MET A 282 -15.61 -0.20 -0.55
CA MET A 282 -15.26 0.59 0.63
C MET A 282 -16.14 1.84 0.77
N GLU A 283 -16.49 2.52 -0.33
CA GLU A 283 -17.37 3.69 -0.32
C GLU A 283 -18.78 3.37 0.21
N TYR A 284 -19.31 2.19 -0.10
CA TYR A 284 -20.66 1.78 0.30
C TYR A 284 -20.70 0.91 1.55
N ALA A 285 -19.56 0.47 2.06
CA ALA A 285 -19.49 -0.36 3.24
C ALA A 285 -19.99 0.37 4.49
N ALA A 286 -20.76 -0.32 5.31
CA ALA A 286 -21.09 0.15 6.65
C ALA A 286 -19.92 0.00 7.62
N LEU A 287 -18.97 -0.89 7.29
CA LEU A 287 -17.80 -1.21 8.09
C LEU A 287 -16.69 -1.78 7.19
N VAL A 288 -15.45 -1.44 7.49
CA VAL A 288 -14.25 -2.15 7.02
C VAL A 288 -13.65 -2.91 8.20
N ALA A 289 -13.32 -4.19 8.03
CA ALA A 289 -12.73 -4.99 9.10
C ALA A 289 -11.56 -5.85 8.60
N GLY A 290 -10.57 -6.05 9.45
CA GLY A 290 -9.40 -6.86 9.16
C GLY A 290 -8.09 -6.17 9.53
N ASN A 291 -7.00 -6.55 8.87
CA ASN A 291 -5.67 -5.99 9.12
C ASN A 291 -4.94 -5.57 7.84
N SER A 292 -5.68 -5.36 6.77
CA SER A 292 -5.13 -4.75 5.54
C SER A 292 -4.74 -3.29 5.80
N SER A 293 -3.64 -2.85 5.18
CA SER A 293 -3.23 -1.43 5.23
C SER A 293 -4.34 -0.49 4.74
N SER A 294 -5.18 -0.94 3.82
CA SER A 294 -6.29 -0.16 3.27
C SER A 294 -7.30 0.28 4.34
N GLY A 295 -7.49 -0.52 5.39
CA GLY A 295 -8.34 -0.15 6.53
C GLY A 295 -7.81 1.05 7.32
N VAL A 296 -6.49 1.26 7.34
CA VAL A 296 -5.84 2.36 8.08
C VAL A 296 -5.55 3.55 7.17
N VAL A 297 -5.21 3.31 5.90
CA VAL A 297 -4.72 4.35 4.97
C VAL A 297 -5.85 4.89 4.08
N GLU A 298 -6.66 4.01 3.46
CA GLU A 298 -7.70 4.40 2.51
C GLU A 298 -9.07 4.63 3.15
N ALA A 299 -9.50 3.77 4.08
CA ALA A 299 -10.81 3.88 4.72
C ALA A 299 -11.07 5.23 5.42
N PRO A 300 -10.08 5.93 6.02
CA PRO A 300 -10.25 7.29 6.53
C PRO A 300 -10.75 8.30 5.50
N THR A 301 -10.32 8.18 4.25
CA THR A 301 -10.75 9.08 3.17
C THR A 301 -12.24 8.92 2.84
N PHE A 302 -12.76 7.71 2.96
CA PHE A 302 -14.19 7.42 2.85
C PHE A 302 -14.97 7.71 4.14
N ARG A 303 -14.29 7.95 5.25
CA ARG A 303 -14.91 8.15 6.59
C ARG A 303 -15.74 6.94 7.04
N VAL A 304 -15.38 5.76 6.60
CA VAL A 304 -16.06 4.51 6.95
C VAL A 304 -15.56 4.02 8.30
N PRO A 305 -16.45 3.61 9.22
CA PRO A 305 -16.05 2.91 10.43
C PRO A 305 -15.12 1.73 10.10
N THR A 306 -14.01 1.62 10.81
CA THR A 306 -13.02 0.58 10.52
C THR A 306 -12.61 -0.13 11.82
N VAL A 307 -12.45 -1.44 11.76
CA VAL A 307 -11.86 -2.27 12.82
C VAL A 307 -10.54 -2.85 12.30
N ASN A 308 -9.43 -2.34 12.82
CA ASN A 308 -8.10 -2.88 12.58
C ASN A 308 -7.78 -3.94 13.64
N ILE A 309 -7.62 -5.19 13.21
CA ILE A 309 -7.50 -6.36 14.06
C ILE A 309 -6.04 -6.78 14.17
N GLY A 310 -5.54 -6.89 15.40
CA GLY A 310 -4.18 -7.31 15.68
C GLY A 310 -3.13 -6.24 15.41
N ARG A 311 -1.87 -6.64 15.27
CA ARG A 311 -0.70 -5.75 15.29
C ARG A 311 -0.04 -5.54 13.93
N ARG A 312 -0.57 -6.13 12.84
CA ARG A 312 0.05 -6.02 11.51
C ARG A 312 0.26 -4.57 11.06
N GLN A 313 -0.64 -3.66 11.48
CA GLN A 313 -0.55 -2.22 11.17
C GLN A 313 -0.01 -1.38 12.35
N ALA A 314 0.55 -2.02 13.38
CA ALA A 314 1.09 -1.31 14.54
C ALA A 314 2.18 -0.31 14.12
N GLY A 315 2.13 0.86 14.75
CA GLY A 315 3.06 1.98 14.46
C GLY A 315 2.59 2.92 13.35
N ARG A 316 1.56 2.57 12.57
CA ARG A 316 0.97 3.51 11.60
C ARG A 316 0.13 4.57 12.30
N THR A 317 0.09 5.75 11.70
CA THR A 317 -0.81 6.83 12.15
C THR A 317 -2.26 6.41 11.93
N VAL A 318 -3.04 6.37 13.01
CA VAL A 318 -4.43 5.89 13.02
C VAL A 318 -5.39 7.07 13.08
N CYS A 319 -6.40 7.07 12.21
CA CYS A 319 -7.45 8.08 12.18
C CYS A 319 -8.62 7.74 13.11
N ALA A 320 -9.41 8.74 13.49
CA ALA A 320 -10.51 8.59 14.46
C ALA A 320 -11.61 7.59 14.05
N ASN A 321 -11.77 7.30 12.76
CA ASN A 321 -12.72 6.29 12.27
C ASN A 321 -12.23 4.84 12.44
N VAL A 322 -10.99 4.62 12.93
CA VAL A 322 -10.37 3.29 13.04
C VAL A 322 -10.30 2.88 14.51
N LEU A 323 -10.92 1.77 14.85
CA LEU A 323 -10.82 1.10 16.14
C LEU A 323 -9.78 -0.03 16.03
N CYS A 324 -8.75 0.00 16.84
CA CYS A 324 -7.78 -1.09 16.94
C CYS A 324 -8.20 -2.05 18.06
N CYS A 325 -8.06 -3.35 17.83
CA CYS A 325 -8.30 -4.39 18.82
C CYS A 325 -7.32 -5.56 18.66
N ASP A 326 -7.17 -6.35 19.72
CA ASP A 326 -6.41 -7.59 19.66
C ASP A 326 -7.11 -8.64 18.77
N ALA A 327 -6.34 -9.63 18.31
CA ALA A 327 -6.84 -10.69 17.42
C ALA A 327 -7.52 -11.85 18.19
N ASP A 328 -8.28 -11.53 19.24
CA ASP A 328 -9.12 -12.47 19.96
C ASP A 328 -10.62 -12.22 19.70
N ARG A 329 -11.43 -13.27 19.83
CA ARG A 329 -12.87 -13.21 19.53
C ARG A 329 -13.59 -12.08 20.26
N ALA A 330 -13.37 -11.94 21.56
CA ALA A 330 -14.14 -11.01 22.39
C ALA A 330 -13.81 -9.56 22.06
N ALA A 331 -12.52 -9.25 21.88
CA ALA A 331 -12.05 -7.93 21.47
C ALA A 331 -12.55 -7.57 20.06
N ILE A 332 -12.48 -8.50 19.12
CA ILE A 332 -13.00 -8.30 17.74
C ILE A 332 -14.50 -8.05 17.77
N GLU A 333 -15.29 -8.90 18.46
CA GLU A 333 -16.75 -8.74 18.53
C GLU A 333 -17.13 -7.38 19.16
N ALA A 334 -16.50 -6.98 20.25
CA ALA A 334 -16.74 -5.70 20.88
C ALA A 334 -16.44 -4.52 19.95
N ALA A 335 -15.31 -4.58 19.22
CA ALA A 335 -14.92 -3.57 18.26
C ALA A 335 -15.89 -3.48 17.07
N LEU A 336 -16.32 -4.64 16.50
CA LEU A 336 -17.30 -4.69 15.42
C LEU A 336 -18.65 -4.07 15.84
N ARG A 337 -19.17 -4.46 17.01
CA ARG A 337 -20.42 -3.88 17.56
C ARG A 337 -20.30 -2.37 17.80
N LYS A 338 -19.17 -1.90 18.34
CA LYS A 338 -18.90 -0.48 18.53
C LYS A 338 -18.85 0.26 17.21
N ALA A 339 -18.11 -0.25 16.20
CA ALA A 339 -17.99 0.38 14.89
C ALA A 339 -19.33 0.51 14.15
N LEU A 340 -20.23 -0.47 14.30
CA LEU A 340 -21.57 -0.48 13.70
C LEU A 340 -22.60 0.32 14.51
N SER A 341 -22.23 0.83 15.69
CA SER A 341 -23.16 1.56 16.57
C SER A 341 -23.49 2.95 16.03
N LYS A 342 -24.73 3.41 16.30
CA LYS A 342 -25.14 4.80 15.99
C LYS A 342 -24.27 5.85 16.70
N ALA A 343 -23.67 5.52 17.83
CA ALA A 343 -22.80 6.42 18.58
C ALA A 343 -21.44 6.63 17.90
N PHE A 344 -20.93 5.63 17.16
CA PHE A 344 -19.64 5.75 16.47
C PHE A 344 -19.76 6.40 15.08
N ALA A 345 -20.92 6.35 14.45
CA ALA A 345 -21.13 6.91 13.12
C ALA A 345 -20.73 8.40 12.99
N PRO A 346 -21.06 9.31 13.93
CA PRO A 346 -20.59 10.70 13.87
C PRO A 346 -19.07 10.83 13.99
N VAL A 347 -18.42 9.98 14.80
CA VAL A 347 -16.97 9.98 14.97
C VAL A 347 -16.31 9.63 13.66
N ALA A 348 -16.76 8.57 13.00
CA ALA A 348 -16.24 8.16 11.69
C ALA A 348 -16.50 9.23 10.63
N ALA A 349 -17.69 9.82 10.58
CA ALA A 349 -18.06 10.85 9.62
C ALA A 349 -17.23 12.14 9.75
N SER A 350 -16.76 12.47 10.97
CA SER A 350 -15.90 13.64 11.23
C SER A 350 -14.42 13.37 11.01
N ALA A 351 -14.02 12.14 10.73
CA ALA A 351 -12.64 11.75 10.57
C ALA A 351 -11.96 12.52 9.42
N ARG A 352 -10.70 12.88 9.64
CA ARG A 352 -9.84 13.50 8.62
C ARG A 352 -8.63 12.60 8.40
N SER A 353 -8.49 12.10 7.19
CA SER A 353 -7.36 11.24 6.82
C SER A 353 -6.04 12.00 7.01
N PRO A 354 -5.10 11.48 7.79
CA PRO A 354 -3.76 12.04 7.89
C PRO A 354 -2.96 11.87 6.60
N TYR A 355 -3.44 11.03 5.69
CA TYR A 355 -2.82 10.72 4.40
C TYR A 355 -3.36 11.58 3.25
N ASN A 356 -4.29 12.49 3.52
CA ASN A 356 -4.86 13.38 2.50
C ASN A 356 -3.84 14.45 2.09
N GLY A 357 -3.22 14.28 0.94
CA GLY A 357 -2.25 15.20 0.36
C GLY A 357 -2.80 16.09 -0.77
N GLY A 358 -4.06 15.95 -1.14
CA GLY A 358 -4.60 16.62 -2.32
C GLY A 358 -4.08 15.99 -3.62
N ASN A 359 -3.31 16.71 -4.40
CA ASN A 359 -2.74 16.27 -5.67
C ASN A 359 -1.34 15.67 -5.44
N THR A 360 -1.26 14.50 -4.82
CA THR A 360 -0.01 13.85 -4.43
C THR A 360 0.92 13.61 -5.62
N SER A 361 0.40 13.05 -6.71
CA SER A 361 1.19 12.80 -7.93
C SER A 361 1.74 14.08 -8.56
N GLU A 362 0.97 15.18 -8.53
CA GLU A 362 1.42 16.49 -9.00
C GLU A 362 2.59 17.03 -8.18
N LYS A 363 2.47 16.94 -6.85
CA LYS A 363 3.54 17.36 -5.92
C LYS A 363 4.82 16.58 -6.16
N ILE A 364 4.72 15.26 -6.33
CA ILE A 364 5.87 14.40 -6.65
C ILE A 364 6.51 14.85 -7.96
N CYS A 365 5.73 15.05 -9.02
CA CYS A 365 6.24 15.50 -10.32
C CYS A 365 6.91 16.89 -10.22
N THR A 366 6.31 17.83 -9.50
CA THR A 366 6.89 19.17 -9.27
C THR A 366 8.25 19.08 -8.61
N VAL A 367 8.39 18.25 -7.58
CA VAL A 367 9.69 18.04 -6.92
C VAL A 367 10.68 17.37 -7.88
N LEU A 368 10.27 16.30 -8.59
CA LEU A 368 11.15 15.62 -9.55
C LEU A 368 11.66 16.54 -10.66
N GLN A 369 10.87 17.53 -11.07
CA GLN A 369 11.27 18.54 -12.07
C GLN A 369 12.33 19.51 -11.53
N ASN A 370 12.19 19.95 -10.29
CA ASN A 370 12.93 21.08 -9.76
C ASN A 370 14.05 20.72 -8.77
N PHE A 371 13.99 19.53 -8.15
CA PHE A 371 14.96 19.10 -7.15
C PHE A 371 16.37 18.97 -7.73
N ASP A 372 17.37 19.52 -7.03
CA ASP A 372 18.77 19.37 -7.42
C ASP A 372 19.33 18.01 -6.96
N PHE A 373 19.33 17.03 -7.89
CA PHE A 373 19.86 15.71 -7.64
C PHE A 373 21.40 15.63 -7.57
N ALA A 374 22.10 16.69 -7.94
CA ALA A 374 23.55 16.78 -7.76
C ALA A 374 23.94 17.18 -6.32
N ARG A 375 23.00 17.64 -5.52
CA ARG A 375 23.21 18.00 -4.14
C ARG A 375 23.72 16.79 -3.33
N PRO A 376 24.83 16.94 -2.58
CA PRO A 376 25.34 15.86 -1.75
C PRO A 376 24.34 15.53 -0.63
N LYS A 377 24.14 14.24 -0.38
CA LYS A 377 23.38 13.76 0.77
C LYS A 377 24.21 13.98 2.04
N ILE A 378 23.63 14.70 2.99
CA ILE A 378 24.26 14.95 4.29
C ILE A 378 23.42 14.31 5.40
N PHE A 379 24.05 13.92 6.49
CA PHE A 379 23.34 13.51 7.70
C PHE A 379 22.89 14.76 8.47
N TYR A 380 21.63 14.79 8.90
CA TYR A 380 21.03 15.93 9.59
C TYR A 380 20.76 15.60 11.06
N ASP A 381 21.30 16.42 11.96
CA ASP A 381 21.17 16.28 13.43
C ASP A 381 20.31 17.41 14.06
N GLY A 382 19.65 18.22 13.24
CA GLY A 382 18.89 19.37 13.70
C GLY A 382 17.46 19.05 14.15
N PRO A 383 16.68 20.08 14.52
CA PRO A 383 15.30 19.92 14.97
C PRO A 383 14.37 19.45 13.85
N VAL A 384 13.33 18.73 14.24
CA VAL A 384 12.26 18.28 13.33
C VAL A 384 11.27 19.41 13.12
N PRO A 385 11.06 19.91 11.88
CA PRO A 385 10.04 20.91 11.58
C PRO A 385 8.64 20.31 11.58
N GLU A 386 7.63 21.17 11.54
CA GLU A 386 6.25 20.75 11.28
C GLU A 386 6.05 20.41 9.81
N PHE A 387 5.32 19.34 9.56
CA PHE A 387 4.93 18.88 8.23
C PHE A 387 3.41 18.88 8.07
N ASP A 388 2.95 19.24 6.89
CA ASP A 388 1.54 19.23 6.52
C ASP A 388 1.42 18.71 5.07
N PRO A 389 0.78 17.56 4.84
CA PRO A 389 0.63 17.00 3.50
C PRO A 389 -0.25 17.83 2.58
N GLN A 390 -1.05 18.76 3.11
CA GLN A 390 -1.90 19.64 2.31
C GLN A 390 -1.19 20.89 1.81
N ARG A 391 -0.05 21.25 2.37
CA ARG A 391 0.74 22.40 1.90
C ARG A 391 1.31 22.15 0.50
N SER A 392 1.48 23.24 -0.23
CA SER A 392 2.21 23.20 -1.50
C SER A 392 3.68 22.86 -1.25
N VAL A 393 4.28 22.07 -2.15
CA VAL A 393 5.70 21.78 -2.13
C VAL A 393 6.46 22.95 -2.76
N LEU A 394 7.48 23.45 -2.05
CA LEU A 394 8.44 24.43 -2.54
C LEU A 394 9.79 23.73 -2.68
N VAL A 395 10.44 23.84 -3.82
CA VAL A 395 11.71 23.21 -4.17
C VAL A 395 12.75 24.27 -4.48
#